data_b00d74fc77413eba6b1d63aa4c9c447a
#
_entry.id   b00d74fc77413eba6b1d63aa4c9c447a
#
_cell.length_a   1.000
_cell.length_b   1.000
_cell.length_c   1.000
_cell.angle_alpha   90.00
_cell.angle_beta   90.00
_cell.angle_gamma   90.00
#
_symmetry.space_group_name_H-M   'P 1'
#
loop_
_entity.id
_entity.type
_entity.pdbx_description
1 polymer ?
#
loop_
_entity_poly.entity_id
_entity_poly.type
_entity_poly.pdbx_seq_one_letter_code
_entity_poly.pdbx_strand_id
1 'polypeptide(L)'
;MSIIQSLQQATAGAVQALYGQMPTPEQLQFQKTRSEFEGQWTLVAFPLLKISRKNPEATAQEIGAYLQEHCSLVEGIQIVKGFLNLSIAPTAWVEDFNAIRSDKTFGHKQATADAPFVMVEYSSPNTNKPLHLGHVRNNLLGYSIARILEASGNRVFKTNIVNDRGIHICKSMLAWQRWGNGATPESTGKKGDHLIGDFYVLFDKHYKAELTALMNEGKTKEEAEAASPLMADARAMLRRWEDGDEEIRSLWSTMNSWVYAGFDETYKRMGVSFDEIYYESETYLLGKEEVLRGLKEGKFVQDPDGSVWADFTDEGLDRKILLRSDGTSVYITQDIGTAKMRFDKHPIDKMVYVVGNEQEYHFKVLSLLLDRLGYAFGKGLVHFSYGMVELPDGKMKSREGTVVDADDLMDEMVATARAIAEEQGKGKDMPAEEAAEVARRVGLGSLKYFILKVDPRKNMTFNPKESIDFNGNTGSFIQYTYARIRSLLRKAEELGITLPATFAGLTISTKEQELIAKVAEYADIVEEAARTYSPAVIANYVYDLVKEYNQFYHEFSILKEENEELRAFRLALSEVVARTIASGFSLLGIEMPERM
;
A
#
# COMPACT_ATOMS: atom_id res chain seq x y z
N MET A 1 -4.97 0.88 27.62
CA MET A 1 -6.11 0.01 27.13
C MET A 1 -7.20 0.97 26.72
N SER A 2 -7.77 0.83 25.54
CA SER A 2 -8.83 1.74 25.09
C SER A 2 -10.12 1.55 25.90
N ILE A 3 -11.00 2.57 25.90
CA ILE A 3 -12.32 2.46 26.56
C ILE A 3 -13.06 1.20 26.10
N ILE A 4 -13.06 0.88 24.82
CA ILE A 4 -13.75 -0.29 24.28
C ILE A 4 -13.14 -1.61 24.80
N GLN A 5 -11.83 -1.72 24.87
CA GLN A 5 -11.15 -2.90 25.42
C GLN A 5 -11.45 -3.05 26.92
N SER A 6 -11.48 -1.95 27.64
CA SER A 6 -11.85 -1.95 29.07
C SER A 6 -13.31 -2.35 29.28
N LEU A 7 -14.23 -1.89 28.42
CA LEU A 7 -15.64 -2.31 28.44
C LEU A 7 -15.80 -3.80 28.11
N GLN A 8 -15.06 -4.31 27.12
CA GLN A 8 -15.07 -5.75 26.79
C GLN A 8 -14.59 -6.59 27.97
N GLN A 9 -13.52 -6.19 28.64
CA GLN A 9 -13.00 -6.88 29.80
C GLN A 9 -13.97 -6.83 30.98
N ALA A 10 -14.53 -5.65 31.28
CA ALA A 10 -15.51 -5.48 32.34
C ALA A 10 -16.78 -6.30 32.07
N THR A 11 -17.25 -6.33 30.83
CA THR A 11 -18.42 -7.13 30.41
C THR A 11 -18.13 -8.63 30.51
N ALA A 12 -16.93 -9.08 30.12
CA ALA A 12 -16.53 -10.47 30.28
C ALA A 12 -16.56 -10.88 31.77
N GLY A 13 -16.03 -10.00 32.66
CA GLY A 13 -16.10 -10.18 34.12
C GLY A 13 -17.53 -10.21 34.63
N ALA A 14 -18.40 -9.32 34.16
CA ALA A 14 -19.82 -9.30 34.53
C ALA A 14 -20.54 -10.60 34.14
N VAL A 15 -20.33 -11.08 32.91
CA VAL A 15 -20.93 -12.34 32.41
C VAL A 15 -20.44 -13.53 33.23
N GLN A 16 -19.15 -13.58 33.54
CA GLN A 16 -18.57 -14.63 34.40
C GLN A 16 -19.17 -14.59 35.81
N ALA A 17 -19.29 -13.41 36.39
CA ALA A 17 -19.83 -13.24 37.75
C ALA A 17 -21.33 -13.59 37.84
N LEU A 18 -22.12 -13.16 36.84
CA LEU A 18 -23.57 -13.37 36.83
C LEU A 18 -23.99 -14.77 36.42
N TYR A 19 -23.26 -15.40 35.52
CA TYR A 19 -23.68 -16.65 34.88
C TYR A 19 -22.67 -17.79 35.00
N GLY A 20 -21.51 -17.56 35.60
CA GLY A 20 -20.49 -18.60 35.86
C GLY A 20 -19.71 -19.07 34.63
N GLN A 21 -19.88 -18.40 33.50
CA GLN A 21 -19.20 -18.76 32.22
C GLN A 21 -18.55 -17.54 31.60
N MET A 22 -17.27 -17.68 31.16
CA MET A 22 -16.56 -16.64 30.43
C MET A 22 -17.07 -16.61 28.98
N PRO A 23 -17.46 -15.43 28.43
CA PRO A 23 -17.80 -15.29 27.03
C PRO A 23 -16.56 -15.32 26.14
N THR A 24 -16.70 -15.72 24.87
CA THR A 24 -15.65 -15.56 23.87
C THR A 24 -15.59 -14.12 23.36
N PRO A 25 -14.44 -13.68 22.80
CA PRO A 25 -14.34 -12.34 22.23
C PRO A 25 -15.42 -12.03 21.18
N GLU A 26 -15.80 -13.02 20.36
CA GLU A 26 -16.80 -12.89 19.31
C GLU A 26 -18.22 -12.69 19.86
N GLN A 27 -18.46 -13.07 21.11
CA GLN A 27 -19.73 -12.87 21.80
C GLN A 27 -19.85 -11.48 22.42
N LEU A 28 -18.73 -10.76 22.60
CA LEU A 28 -18.69 -9.40 23.16
C LEU A 28 -18.77 -8.38 22.03
N GLN A 29 -19.92 -8.29 21.39
CA GLN A 29 -20.16 -7.40 20.25
C GLN A 29 -20.53 -6.00 20.72
N PHE A 30 -19.60 -5.06 20.56
CA PHE A 30 -19.82 -3.65 20.81
C PHE A 30 -19.94 -2.88 19.49
N GLN A 31 -20.80 -1.87 19.48
CA GLN A 31 -20.95 -0.92 18.37
C GLN A 31 -21.22 0.48 18.91
N LYS A 32 -21.02 1.52 18.08
CA LYS A 32 -21.42 2.88 18.46
C LYS A 32 -22.92 2.93 18.65
N THR A 33 -23.38 3.62 19.69
CA THR A 33 -24.79 3.87 19.93
C THR A 33 -25.34 4.77 18.81
N ARG A 34 -26.53 4.47 18.33
CA ARG A 34 -27.21 5.31 17.33
C ARG A 34 -27.60 6.65 17.94
N SER A 35 -27.55 7.71 17.14
CA SER A 35 -27.78 9.09 17.58
C SER A 35 -29.15 9.35 18.21
N GLU A 36 -30.15 8.50 17.95
CA GLU A 36 -31.48 8.59 18.55
C GLU A 36 -31.57 8.03 19.98
N PHE A 37 -30.49 7.39 20.49
CA PHE A 37 -30.44 6.78 21.81
C PHE A 37 -29.35 7.41 22.69
N GLU A 38 -29.52 7.31 24.00
CA GLU A 38 -28.50 7.75 24.97
C GLU A 38 -27.35 6.75 25.06
N GLY A 39 -26.14 7.27 25.36
CA GLY A 39 -24.92 6.50 25.49
C GLY A 39 -23.98 6.59 24.29
N GLN A 40 -22.76 6.13 24.45
CA GLN A 40 -21.73 6.17 23.43
C GLN A 40 -21.45 4.78 22.83
N TRP A 41 -21.59 3.72 23.61
CA TRP A 41 -21.34 2.34 23.19
C TRP A 41 -22.55 1.45 23.45
N THR A 42 -22.85 0.57 22.53
CA THR A 42 -23.93 -0.42 22.64
C THR A 42 -23.37 -1.82 22.64
N LEU A 43 -23.60 -2.57 23.73
CA LEU A 43 -23.38 -4.02 23.76
C LEU A 43 -24.61 -4.73 23.16
N VAL A 44 -24.38 -5.63 22.22
CA VAL A 44 -25.41 -6.49 21.64
C VAL A 44 -25.58 -7.72 22.51
N ALA A 45 -26.70 -7.85 23.25
CA ALA A 45 -26.88 -8.95 24.20
C ALA A 45 -27.20 -10.31 23.53
N PHE A 46 -27.62 -10.34 22.26
CA PHE A 46 -28.05 -11.56 21.58
C PHE A 46 -27.02 -12.71 21.56
N PRO A 47 -25.70 -12.48 21.32
CA PRO A 47 -24.72 -13.56 21.37
C PRO A 47 -24.53 -14.18 22.76
N LEU A 48 -24.93 -13.47 23.83
CA LEU A 48 -24.77 -13.88 25.22
C LEU A 48 -25.96 -14.72 25.75
N LEU A 49 -27.06 -14.84 24.99
CA LEU A 49 -28.28 -15.54 25.45
C LEU A 49 -28.06 -17.01 25.72
N LYS A 50 -27.13 -17.66 25.02
CA LYS A 50 -26.78 -19.07 25.30
C LYS A 50 -26.13 -19.25 26.67
N ILE A 51 -25.43 -18.20 27.15
CA ILE A 51 -24.77 -18.18 28.47
C ILE A 51 -25.78 -17.80 29.54
N SER A 52 -26.52 -16.69 29.36
CA SER A 52 -27.48 -16.18 30.34
C SER A 52 -28.71 -17.05 30.51
N ARG A 53 -29.13 -17.76 29.45
CA ARG A 53 -30.39 -18.54 29.38
C ARG A 53 -31.63 -17.71 29.67
N LYS A 54 -31.57 -16.41 29.35
CA LYS A 54 -32.63 -15.43 29.59
C LYS A 54 -33.01 -14.74 28.27
N ASN A 55 -34.07 -13.95 28.28
CA ASN A 55 -34.42 -13.13 27.15
C ASN A 55 -33.41 -11.96 26.98
N PRO A 56 -33.36 -11.33 25.79
CA PRO A 56 -32.39 -10.29 25.48
C PRO A 56 -32.43 -9.09 26.43
N GLU A 57 -33.63 -8.64 26.81
CA GLU A 57 -33.82 -7.48 27.68
C GLU A 57 -33.36 -7.77 29.11
N ALA A 58 -33.73 -8.93 29.65
CA ALA A 58 -33.28 -9.34 31.01
C ALA A 58 -31.76 -9.53 31.06
N THR A 59 -31.16 -10.11 29.99
CA THR A 59 -29.71 -10.26 29.91
C THR A 59 -29.01 -8.90 29.85
N ALA A 60 -29.49 -7.97 29.04
CA ALA A 60 -28.98 -6.61 28.95
C ALA A 60 -29.12 -5.86 30.27
N GLN A 61 -30.27 -6.02 30.95
CA GLN A 61 -30.55 -5.37 32.22
C GLN A 61 -29.58 -5.84 33.35
N GLU A 62 -29.36 -7.14 33.48
CA GLU A 62 -28.48 -7.68 34.51
C GLU A 62 -27.02 -7.31 34.29
N ILE A 63 -26.54 -7.44 33.03
CA ILE A 63 -25.18 -7.03 32.68
C ILE A 63 -25.01 -5.53 32.89
N GLY A 64 -25.97 -4.72 32.44
CA GLY A 64 -25.93 -3.27 32.57
C GLY A 64 -25.90 -2.82 34.04
N ALA A 65 -26.77 -3.39 34.88
CA ALA A 65 -26.80 -3.10 36.32
C ALA A 65 -25.46 -3.47 37.01
N TYR A 66 -24.91 -4.64 36.67
CA TYR A 66 -23.60 -5.06 37.18
C TYR A 66 -22.49 -4.11 36.76
N LEU A 67 -22.45 -3.72 35.46
CA LEU A 67 -21.46 -2.77 34.97
C LEU A 67 -21.59 -1.40 35.65
N GLN A 68 -22.79 -0.88 35.83
CA GLN A 68 -23.02 0.40 36.47
C GLN A 68 -22.58 0.39 37.94
N GLU A 69 -22.69 -0.75 38.63
CA GLU A 69 -22.28 -0.89 40.03
C GLU A 69 -20.76 -1.14 40.19
N HIS A 70 -20.13 -1.89 39.28
CA HIS A 70 -18.79 -2.41 39.45
C HIS A 70 -17.76 -1.85 38.44
N CYS A 71 -18.16 -1.03 37.49
CA CYS A 71 -17.29 -0.47 36.46
C CYS A 71 -17.37 1.06 36.47
N SER A 72 -16.32 1.72 36.93
CA SER A 72 -16.24 3.20 37.01
C SER A 72 -16.30 3.89 35.62
N LEU A 73 -16.13 3.13 34.54
CA LEU A 73 -16.27 3.66 33.17
C LEU A 73 -17.74 3.92 32.79
N VAL A 74 -18.71 3.24 33.43
CA VAL A 74 -20.11 3.27 33.08
C VAL A 74 -20.89 4.17 34.05
N GLU A 75 -21.28 5.35 33.55
CA GLU A 75 -22.08 6.31 34.34
C GLU A 75 -23.58 6.00 34.24
N GLY A 76 -24.05 5.56 33.09
CA GLY A 76 -25.46 5.31 32.82
C GLY A 76 -25.71 4.16 31.84
N ILE A 77 -26.93 3.63 31.87
CA ILE A 77 -27.36 2.57 30.99
C ILE A 77 -28.76 2.89 30.40
N GLN A 78 -28.95 2.52 29.15
CA GLN A 78 -30.26 2.52 28.49
C GLN A 78 -30.44 1.19 27.74
N ILE A 79 -31.57 0.52 27.93
CA ILE A 79 -31.84 -0.76 27.27
C ILE A 79 -32.96 -0.60 26.24
N VAL A 80 -32.69 -1.04 25.03
CA VAL A 80 -33.63 -0.99 23.91
C VAL A 80 -33.63 -2.35 23.20
N LYS A 81 -34.66 -3.16 23.41
CA LYS A 81 -34.88 -4.44 22.70
C LYS A 81 -33.64 -5.36 22.69
N GLY A 82 -32.95 -5.51 23.81
CA GLY A 82 -31.75 -6.35 23.94
C GLY A 82 -30.45 -5.69 23.49
N PHE A 83 -30.47 -4.40 23.21
CA PHE A 83 -29.28 -3.56 23.02
C PHE A 83 -29.05 -2.79 24.32
N LEU A 84 -27.87 -2.96 24.92
CA LEU A 84 -27.46 -2.25 26.13
C LEU A 84 -26.59 -1.07 25.73
N ASN A 85 -27.15 0.13 25.75
CA ASN A 85 -26.42 1.36 25.52
C ASN A 85 -25.77 1.82 26.83
N LEU A 86 -24.48 2.15 26.75
CA LEU A 86 -23.64 2.53 27.88
C LEU A 86 -23.23 3.99 27.72
N SER A 87 -23.51 4.80 28.74
CA SER A 87 -22.99 6.15 28.89
C SER A 87 -21.67 6.11 29.63
N ILE A 88 -20.61 6.63 29.01
CA ILE A 88 -19.25 6.60 29.53
C ILE A 88 -19.01 7.82 30.40
N ALA A 89 -18.45 7.61 31.59
CA ALA A 89 -18.12 8.67 32.53
C ALA A 89 -17.14 9.69 31.88
N PRO A 90 -17.40 11.01 32.03
CA PRO A 90 -16.54 12.05 31.43
C PRO A 90 -15.06 11.93 31.85
N THR A 91 -14.77 11.49 33.06
CA THR A 91 -13.40 11.25 33.57
C THR A 91 -12.66 10.18 32.77
N ALA A 92 -13.35 9.13 32.30
CA ALA A 92 -12.76 8.06 31.53
C ALA A 92 -12.24 8.54 30.16
N TRP A 93 -12.93 9.50 29.54
CA TRP A 93 -12.47 10.10 28.28
C TRP A 93 -11.17 10.89 28.45
N VAL A 94 -11.03 11.62 29.54
CA VAL A 94 -9.82 12.39 29.84
C VAL A 94 -8.64 11.45 30.18
N GLU A 95 -8.91 10.36 30.90
CA GLU A 95 -7.91 9.32 31.19
C GLU A 95 -7.44 8.61 29.92
N ASP A 96 -8.36 8.21 29.04
CA ASP A 96 -8.03 7.58 27.74
C ASP A 96 -7.22 8.53 26.86
N PHE A 97 -7.62 9.81 26.79
CA PHE A 97 -6.85 10.86 26.11
C PHE A 97 -5.42 11.00 26.65
N ASN A 98 -5.24 11.03 27.98
CA ASN A 98 -3.92 11.11 28.58
C ASN A 98 -3.05 9.90 28.23
N ALA A 99 -3.63 8.70 28.21
CA ALA A 99 -2.94 7.48 27.82
C ALA A 99 -2.50 7.54 26.36
N ILE A 100 -3.39 7.91 25.43
CA ILE A 100 -3.09 8.08 24.00
C ILE A 100 -2.02 9.17 23.80
N ARG A 101 -2.13 10.29 24.50
CA ARG A 101 -1.18 11.41 24.35
C ARG A 101 0.22 11.06 24.84
N SER A 102 0.33 10.29 25.93
CA SER A 102 1.62 9.86 26.49
C SER A 102 2.34 8.84 25.60
N ASP A 103 1.59 8.00 24.88
CA ASP A 103 2.15 7.05 23.93
C ASP A 103 2.50 7.73 22.61
N LYS A 104 3.80 7.95 22.39
CA LYS A 104 4.29 8.59 21.17
C LYS A 104 4.19 7.69 19.92
N THR A 105 4.02 6.39 20.13
CA THR A 105 3.89 5.36 19.09
C THR A 105 2.47 4.82 18.97
N PHE A 106 1.49 5.51 19.56
CA PHE A 106 0.09 5.08 19.57
C PHE A 106 -0.38 4.65 18.19
N GLY A 107 -0.97 3.46 18.11
CA GLY A 107 -1.41 2.82 16.87
C GLY A 107 -0.35 1.95 16.20
N HIS A 108 0.91 1.99 16.66
CA HIS A 108 1.98 1.15 16.11
C HIS A 108 2.43 0.12 17.13
N LYS A 109 2.59 -1.12 16.69
CA LYS A 109 3.20 -2.21 17.47
C LYS A 109 4.65 -2.36 17.07
N GLN A 110 5.53 -2.53 18.05
CA GLN A 110 6.93 -2.85 17.80
C GLN A 110 7.06 -4.34 17.50
N ALA A 111 7.78 -4.68 16.43
CA ALA A 111 8.10 -6.06 16.11
C ALA A 111 9.00 -6.66 17.20
N THR A 112 8.62 -7.83 17.73
CA THR A 112 9.48 -8.62 18.62
C THR A 112 10.44 -9.48 17.80
N ALA A 113 11.43 -10.09 18.45
CA ALA A 113 12.36 -10.99 17.77
C ALA A 113 11.66 -12.18 17.11
N ASP A 114 10.55 -12.65 17.70
CA ASP A 114 9.75 -13.77 17.22
C ASP A 114 8.57 -13.34 16.34
N ALA A 115 8.48 -12.04 16.00
CA ALA A 115 7.43 -11.56 15.12
C ALA A 115 7.55 -12.18 13.71
N PRO A 116 6.43 -12.41 13.02
CA PRO A 116 6.45 -12.96 11.67
C PRO A 116 7.34 -12.15 10.72
N PHE A 117 8.17 -12.85 9.94
CA PHE A 117 8.97 -12.25 8.88
C PHE A 117 8.18 -12.25 7.58
N VAL A 118 7.81 -11.06 7.12
CA VAL A 118 7.00 -10.87 5.92
C VAL A 118 7.83 -10.21 4.84
N MET A 119 8.02 -10.91 3.72
CA MET A 119 8.64 -10.33 2.53
C MET A 119 7.56 -9.77 1.61
N VAL A 120 7.72 -8.54 1.13
CA VAL A 120 6.77 -7.87 0.23
C VAL A 120 7.50 -7.51 -1.06
N GLU A 121 7.08 -8.11 -2.17
CA GLU A 121 7.59 -7.80 -3.51
C GLU A 121 6.65 -6.86 -4.25
N TYR A 122 7.19 -5.80 -4.82
CA TYR A 122 6.47 -4.84 -5.67
C TYR A 122 7.42 -4.18 -6.67
N SER A 123 6.86 -3.45 -7.64
CA SER A 123 7.48 -2.78 -8.77
C SER A 123 7.70 -3.68 -10.00
N SER A 124 8.63 -4.61 -9.98
CA SER A 124 8.95 -5.58 -11.06
C SER A 124 9.02 -4.96 -12.47
N PRO A 125 9.84 -3.92 -12.70
CA PRO A 125 9.90 -3.22 -13.97
C PRO A 125 10.75 -3.95 -15.01
N ASN A 126 10.49 -3.66 -16.29
CA ASN A 126 11.37 -4.08 -17.39
C ASN A 126 12.32 -2.95 -17.77
N THR A 127 13.60 -3.26 -18.00
CA THR A 127 14.64 -2.26 -18.28
C THR A 127 14.65 -1.72 -19.72
N ASN A 128 13.60 -1.95 -20.49
CA ASN A 128 13.44 -1.42 -21.85
C ASN A 128 12.62 -0.12 -21.94
N LYS A 129 12.14 0.39 -20.82
CA LYS A 129 11.28 1.60 -20.78
C LYS A 129 11.25 2.20 -19.37
N PRO A 130 10.94 3.51 -19.23
CA PRO A 130 10.76 4.13 -17.91
C PRO A 130 9.52 3.59 -17.17
N LEU A 131 9.44 3.90 -15.88
CA LEU A 131 8.27 3.60 -15.07
C LEU A 131 7.06 4.42 -15.56
N HIS A 132 5.87 3.89 -15.41
CA HIS A 132 4.63 4.54 -15.83
C HIS A 132 3.55 4.48 -14.75
N LEU A 133 2.39 5.13 -14.96
CA LEU A 133 1.30 5.20 -13.99
C LEU A 133 0.92 3.84 -13.38
N GLY A 134 0.95 2.74 -14.15
CA GLY A 134 0.72 1.39 -13.62
C GLY A 134 1.77 0.97 -12.59
N HIS A 135 3.05 1.32 -12.83
CA HIS A 135 4.12 1.11 -11.86
C HIS A 135 3.96 2.03 -10.65
N VAL A 136 3.53 3.28 -10.83
CA VAL A 136 3.24 4.20 -9.72
C VAL A 136 2.23 3.56 -8.78
N ARG A 137 1.10 3.06 -9.30
CA ARG A 137 0.09 2.38 -8.48
C ARG A 137 0.65 1.16 -7.75
N ASN A 138 1.39 0.30 -8.44
CA ASN A 138 2.01 -0.88 -7.86
C ASN A 138 2.97 -0.51 -6.71
N ASN A 139 3.87 0.42 -6.97
CA ASN A 139 4.87 0.89 -5.99
C ASN A 139 4.21 1.49 -4.74
N LEU A 140 3.21 2.34 -4.92
CA LEU A 140 2.52 2.99 -3.80
C LEU A 140 1.75 1.97 -2.96
N LEU A 141 1.05 1.02 -3.58
CA LEU A 141 0.36 -0.07 -2.88
C LEU A 141 1.34 -0.93 -2.12
N GLY A 142 2.39 -1.43 -2.78
CA GLY A 142 3.38 -2.33 -2.16
C GLY A 142 4.12 -1.68 -1.00
N TYR A 143 4.59 -0.44 -1.19
CA TYR A 143 5.28 0.30 -0.14
C TYR A 143 4.37 0.60 1.06
N SER A 144 3.13 1.03 0.81
CA SER A 144 2.17 1.30 1.88
C SER A 144 1.80 0.02 2.66
N ILE A 145 1.56 -1.10 1.96
CA ILE A 145 1.30 -2.40 2.59
C ILE A 145 2.48 -2.81 3.48
N ALA A 146 3.72 -2.67 2.99
CA ALA A 146 4.91 -2.98 3.77
C ALA A 146 4.96 -2.15 5.07
N ARG A 147 4.74 -0.84 5.00
CA ARG A 147 4.72 0.05 6.17
C ARG A 147 3.58 -0.27 7.15
N ILE A 148 2.39 -0.60 6.65
CA ILE A 148 1.24 -0.99 7.48
C ILE A 148 1.53 -2.31 8.21
N LEU A 149 2.10 -3.29 7.54
CA LEU A 149 2.51 -4.55 8.14
C LEU A 149 3.60 -4.35 9.21
N GLU A 150 4.57 -3.47 8.95
CA GLU A 150 5.58 -3.09 9.93
C GLU A 150 4.94 -2.44 11.17
N ALA A 151 4.03 -1.47 10.96
CA ALA A 151 3.32 -0.80 12.04
C ALA A 151 2.40 -1.73 12.85
N SER A 152 1.96 -2.84 12.27
CA SER A 152 1.20 -3.89 12.97
C SER A 152 2.07 -4.91 13.72
N GLY A 153 3.39 -4.69 13.78
CA GLY A 153 4.33 -5.49 14.57
C GLY A 153 4.96 -6.67 13.83
N ASN A 154 4.94 -6.68 12.49
CA ASN A 154 5.68 -7.67 11.70
C ASN A 154 7.11 -7.18 11.42
N ARG A 155 8.04 -8.12 11.22
CA ARG A 155 9.35 -7.85 10.63
C ARG A 155 9.19 -7.87 9.11
N VAL A 156 9.31 -6.73 8.47
CA VAL A 156 9.04 -6.59 7.03
C VAL A 156 10.33 -6.43 6.23
N PHE A 157 10.38 -7.11 5.09
CA PHE A 157 11.47 -7.02 4.12
C PHE A 157 10.90 -6.68 2.73
N LYS A 158 11.29 -5.54 2.20
CA LYS A 158 10.83 -5.02 0.91
C LYS A 158 11.75 -5.46 -0.21
N THR A 159 11.18 -6.03 -1.26
CA THR A 159 11.97 -6.50 -2.39
C THR A 159 11.33 -6.15 -3.73
N ASN A 160 12.14 -6.28 -4.77
CA ASN A 160 11.79 -6.04 -6.15
C ASN A 160 12.49 -7.09 -7.01
N ILE A 161 11.92 -7.46 -8.16
CA ILE A 161 12.61 -8.19 -9.21
C ILE A 161 12.63 -7.35 -10.48
N VAL A 162 13.81 -7.04 -10.98
CA VAL A 162 14.00 -6.25 -12.20
C VAL A 162 14.15 -7.18 -13.38
N ASN A 163 13.30 -7.01 -14.39
CA ASN A 163 13.34 -7.79 -15.63
C ASN A 163 14.33 -7.13 -16.59
N ASP A 164 15.60 -7.51 -16.45
CA ASP A 164 16.76 -6.89 -17.12
C ASP A 164 17.31 -7.73 -18.29
N ARG A 165 16.61 -8.81 -18.67
CA ARG A 165 16.99 -9.68 -19.79
C ARG A 165 15.82 -9.98 -20.73
N GLY A 166 16.13 -10.59 -21.86
CA GLY A 166 15.16 -11.08 -22.80
C GLY A 166 15.07 -10.24 -24.08
N ILE A 167 14.17 -10.65 -24.96
CA ILE A 167 14.08 -10.10 -26.34
C ILE A 167 13.78 -8.60 -26.36
N HIS A 168 13.00 -8.08 -25.39
CA HIS A 168 12.66 -6.66 -25.34
C HIS A 168 13.87 -5.79 -25.02
N ILE A 169 14.78 -6.29 -24.16
CA ILE A 169 16.02 -5.60 -23.84
C ILE A 169 16.96 -5.60 -25.06
N CYS A 170 17.07 -6.76 -25.73
CA CYS A 170 17.87 -6.87 -26.97
C CYS A 170 17.35 -5.94 -28.09
N LYS A 171 16.05 -5.66 -28.17
CA LYS A 171 15.51 -4.68 -29.12
C LYS A 171 16.07 -3.28 -28.88
N SER A 172 16.10 -2.81 -27.64
CA SER A 172 16.67 -1.51 -27.30
C SER A 172 18.18 -1.48 -27.56
N MET A 173 18.90 -2.56 -27.19
CA MET A 173 20.33 -2.69 -27.44
C MET A 173 20.67 -2.63 -28.93
N LEU A 174 19.94 -3.38 -29.76
CA LEU A 174 20.13 -3.40 -31.21
C LEU A 174 19.82 -2.05 -31.84
N ALA A 175 18.77 -1.36 -31.39
CA ALA A 175 18.45 -0.02 -31.84
C ALA A 175 19.55 0.98 -31.49
N TRP A 176 20.10 0.90 -30.30
CA TRP A 176 21.24 1.74 -29.88
C TRP A 176 22.48 1.48 -30.75
N GLN A 177 22.83 0.22 -30.99
CA GLN A 177 23.97 -0.13 -31.86
C GLN A 177 23.81 0.41 -33.29
N ARG A 178 22.59 0.33 -33.86
CA ARG A 178 22.35 0.70 -35.27
C ARG A 178 22.15 2.20 -35.49
N TRP A 179 21.50 2.87 -34.55
CA TRP A 179 21.03 4.25 -34.76
C TRP A 179 21.42 5.20 -33.60
N GLY A 180 22.03 4.70 -32.55
CA GLY A 180 22.33 5.49 -31.34
C GLY A 180 23.56 6.39 -31.48
N ASN A 181 24.45 6.15 -32.45
CA ASN A 181 25.68 6.92 -32.66
C ASN A 181 26.49 7.18 -31.38
N GLY A 182 26.51 6.21 -30.45
CA GLY A 182 27.23 6.33 -29.18
C GLY A 182 26.55 7.23 -28.14
N ALA A 183 25.25 7.51 -28.27
CA ALA A 183 24.50 8.31 -27.31
C ALA A 183 24.53 7.68 -25.89
N THR A 184 24.79 8.51 -24.89
CA THR A 184 24.76 8.16 -23.46
C THR A 184 23.87 9.14 -22.71
N PRO A 185 23.43 8.83 -21.47
CA PRO A 185 22.71 9.80 -20.63
C PRO A 185 23.45 11.14 -20.52
N GLU A 186 24.75 11.11 -20.33
CA GLU A 186 25.58 12.33 -20.20
C GLU A 186 25.62 13.13 -21.51
N SER A 187 25.78 12.47 -22.66
CA SER A 187 25.87 13.15 -23.97
C SER A 187 24.54 13.76 -24.42
N THR A 188 23.42 13.17 -23.99
CA THR A 188 22.07 13.60 -24.38
C THR A 188 21.38 14.45 -23.33
N GLY A 189 21.86 14.47 -22.10
CA GLY A 189 21.19 15.09 -20.96
C GLY A 189 19.87 14.41 -20.58
N LYS A 190 19.62 13.18 -21.09
CA LYS A 190 18.43 12.39 -20.77
C LYS A 190 18.71 11.40 -19.65
N LYS A 191 17.72 11.19 -18.81
CA LYS A 191 17.72 10.13 -17.81
C LYS A 191 17.85 8.75 -18.50
N GLY A 192 18.57 7.81 -17.90
CA GLY A 192 18.97 6.57 -18.56
C GLY A 192 17.82 5.69 -19.02
N ASP A 193 16.80 5.50 -18.21
CA ASP A 193 15.60 4.72 -18.54
C ASP A 193 14.77 5.37 -19.67
N HIS A 194 14.70 6.70 -19.72
CA HIS A 194 14.07 7.45 -20.81
C HIS A 194 14.86 7.29 -22.11
N LEU A 195 16.21 7.38 -22.06
CA LEU A 195 17.06 7.18 -23.22
C LEU A 195 16.87 5.77 -23.82
N ILE A 196 16.87 4.75 -22.98
CA ILE A 196 16.65 3.35 -23.42
C ILE A 196 15.23 3.15 -23.93
N GLY A 197 14.24 3.79 -23.31
CA GLY A 197 12.85 3.82 -23.80
C GLY A 197 12.73 4.38 -25.20
N ASP A 198 13.45 5.47 -25.52
CA ASP A 198 13.48 6.04 -26.87
C ASP A 198 14.02 5.03 -27.91
N PHE A 199 15.06 4.27 -27.57
CA PHE A 199 15.59 3.22 -28.44
C PHE A 199 14.63 2.05 -28.60
N TYR A 200 13.85 1.71 -27.56
CA TYR A 200 12.80 0.71 -27.68
C TYR A 200 11.70 1.15 -28.67
N VAL A 201 11.26 2.40 -28.58
CA VAL A 201 10.29 3.00 -29.53
C VAL A 201 10.87 3.08 -30.94
N LEU A 202 12.14 3.46 -31.06
CA LEU A 202 12.83 3.52 -32.35
C LEU A 202 12.92 2.14 -33.01
N PHE A 203 13.22 1.08 -32.26
CA PHE A 203 13.17 -0.28 -32.76
C PHE A 203 11.78 -0.62 -33.32
N ASP A 204 10.72 -0.35 -32.55
CA ASP A 204 9.35 -0.66 -32.95
C ASP A 204 8.93 0.08 -34.22
N LYS A 205 9.36 1.34 -34.36
CA LYS A 205 9.14 2.13 -35.59
C LYS A 205 9.78 1.48 -36.84
N HIS A 206 11.05 1.09 -36.76
CA HIS A 206 11.76 0.42 -37.86
C HIS A 206 11.19 -0.96 -38.13
N TYR A 207 10.82 -1.70 -37.10
CA TYR A 207 10.21 -3.01 -37.22
C TYR A 207 8.84 -2.94 -37.95
N LYS A 208 7.98 -1.99 -37.57
CA LYS A 208 6.69 -1.77 -38.26
C LYS A 208 6.88 -1.40 -39.74
N ALA A 209 7.87 -0.56 -40.05
CA ALA A 209 8.18 -0.20 -41.43
C ALA A 209 8.66 -1.42 -42.24
N GLU A 210 9.50 -2.26 -41.67
CA GLU A 210 9.98 -3.51 -42.27
C GLU A 210 8.83 -4.49 -42.50
N LEU A 211 7.94 -4.70 -41.52
CA LEU A 211 6.76 -5.54 -41.70
C LEU A 211 5.85 -5.04 -42.82
N THR A 212 5.64 -3.71 -42.92
CA THR A 212 4.84 -3.11 -43.97
C THR A 212 5.44 -3.37 -45.35
N ALA A 213 6.76 -3.25 -45.50
CA ALA A 213 7.45 -3.55 -46.73
C ALA A 213 7.29 -5.03 -47.16
N LEU A 214 7.49 -5.95 -46.22
CA LEU A 214 7.33 -7.39 -46.45
C LEU A 214 5.88 -7.77 -46.79
N MET A 215 4.89 -7.14 -46.20
CA MET A 215 3.48 -7.34 -46.53
C MET A 215 3.15 -6.78 -47.93
N ASN A 216 3.74 -5.66 -48.31
CA ASN A 216 3.61 -5.12 -49.68
C ASN A 216 4.24 -6.02 -50.75
N GLU A 217 5.19 -6.88 -50.37
CA GLU A 217 5.76 -7.94 -51.23
C GLU A 217 4.84 -9.19 -51.31
N GLY A 218 3.67 -9.17 -50.68
CA GLY A 218 2.66 -10.23 -50.72
C GLY A 218 2.70 -11.24 -49.58
N LYS A 219 3.48 -11.00 -48.52
CA LYS A 219 3.50 -11.85 -47.34
C LYS A 219 2.30 -11.58 -46.42
N THR A 220 1.80 -12.60 -45.74
CA THR A 220 0.89 -12.41 -44.63
C THR A 220 1.61 -11.74 -43.45
N LYS A 221 0.88 -11.26 -42.47
CA LYS A 221 1.48 -10.66 -41.25
C LYS A 221 2.40 -11.65 -40.53
N GLU A 222 1.95 -12.88 -40.36
CA GLU A 222 2.70 -13.95 -39.68
C GLU A 222 3.98 -14.31 -40.48
N GLU A 223 3.89 -14.37 -41.80
CA GLU A 223 5.06 -14.59 -42.65
C GLU A 223 6.04 -13.41 -42.61
N ALA A 224 5.56 -12.17 -42.58
CA ALA A 224 6.38 -10.98 -42.44
C ALA A 224 7.09 -10.95 -41.09
N GLU A 225 6.39 -11.25 -39.99
CA GLU A 225 6.96 -11.34 -38.64
C GLU A 225 8.04 -12.44 -38.54
N ALA A 226 7.81 -13.59 -39.17
CA ALA A 226 8.78 -14.70 -39.24
C ALA A 226 10.00 -14.36 -40.09
N ALA A 227 9.82 -13.61 -41.17
CA ALA A 227 10.86 -13.24 -42.13
C ALA A 227 11.61 -11.95 -41.80
N SER A 228 11.26 -11.25 -40.73
CA SER A 228 11.86 -9.97 -40.35
C SER A 228 13.35 -10.10 -39.99
N PRO A 229 14.26 -9.50 -40.76
CA PRO A 229 15.68 -9.46 -40.46
C PRO A 229 15.96 -8.77 -39.13
N LEU A 230 15.26 -7.67 -38.80
CA LEU A 230 15.45 -6.92 -37.57
C LEU A 230 15.12 -7.77 -36.34
N MET A 231 14.03 -8.54 -36.40
CA MET A 231 13.70 -9.48 -35.31
C MET A 231 14.64 -10.69 -35.25
N ALA A 232 15.14 -11.16 -36.37
CA ALA A 232 16.14 -12.23 -36.43
C ALA A 232 17.44 -11.81 -35.75
N ASP A 233 17.91 -10.57 -35.97
CA ASP A 233 19.10 -10.01 -35.32
C ASP A 233 18.90 -9.79 -33.82
N ALA A 234 17.72 -9.32 -33.39
CA ALA A 234 17.40 -9.20 -31.96
C ALA A 234 17.42 -10.59 -31.27
N ARG A 235 16.87 -11.62 -31.92
CA ARG A 235 16.92 -13.01 -31.41
C ARG A 235 18.36 -13.57 -31.39
N ALA A 236 19.18 -13.24 -32.44
CA ALA A 236 20.58 -13.62 -32.47
C ALA A 236 21.38 -12.95 -31.33
N MET A 237 21.11 -11.67 -31.05
CA MET A 237 21.71 -10.95 -29.91
C MET A 237 21.34 -11.60 -28.57
N LEU A 238 20.08 -12.02 -28.37
CA LEU A 238 19.67 -12.73 -27.15
C LEU A 238 20.43 -14.05 -27.00
N ARG A 239 20.58 -14.86 -28.07
CA ARG A 239 21.36 -16.09 -28.02
C ARG A 239 22.82 -15.83 -27.68
N ARG A 240 23.47 -14.82 -28.32
CA ARG A 240 24.84 -14.41 -27.96
C ARG A 240 24.95 -14.02 -26.48
N TRP A 241 23.97 -13.32 -25.95
CA TRP A 241 23.92 -12.97 -24.52
C TRP A 241 23.85 -14.22 -23.63
N GLU A 242 23.00 -15.19 -23.99
CA GLU A 242 22.83 -16.46 -23.27
C GLU A 242 24.09 -17.34 -23.34
N ASP A 243 24.78 -17.34 -24.50
CA ASP A 243 26.05 -18.04 -24.73
C ASP A 243 27.26 -17.37 -24.02
N GLY A 244 27.05 -16.21 -23.39
CA GLY A 244 28.09 -15.51 -22.63
C GLY A 244 29.02 -14.63 -23.45
N ASP A 245 28.60 -14.20 -24.66
CA ASP A 245 29.37 -13.29 -25.51
C ASP A 245 29.76 -12.01 -24.77
N GLU A 246 31.05 -11.75 -24.63
CA GLU A 246 31.58 -10.65 -23.82
C GLU A 246 31.18 -9.28 -24.33
N GLU A 247 31.14 -9.08 -25.66
CA GLU A 247 30.74 -7.81 -26.27
C GLU A 247 29.28 -7.49 -25.96
N ILE A 248 28.39 -8.46 -26.17
CA ILE A 248 26.96 -8.30 -25.94
C ILE A 248 26.65 -8.13 -24.44
N ARG A 249 27.34 -8.90 -23.58
CA ARG A 249 27.17 -8.75 -22.11
C ARG A 249 27.69 -7.41 -21.59
N SER A 250 28.79 -6.90 -22.15
CA SER A 250 29.31 -5.58 -21.81
C SER A 250 28.34 -4.46 -22.20
N LEU A 251 27.79 -4.51 -23.42
CA LEU A 251 26.79 -3.57 -23.87
C LEU A 251 25.52 -3.64 -22.98
N TRP A 252 25.02 -4.85 -22.75
CA TRP A 252 23.89 -5.10 -21.88
C TRP A 252 24.10 -4.53 -20.46
N SER A 253 25.24 -4.78 -19.84
CA SER A 253 25.59 -4.27 -18.52
C SER A 253 25.64 -2.75 -18.49
N THR A 254 26.26 -2.14 -19.50
CA THR A 254 26.35 -0.67 -19.62
C THR A 254 24.96 -0.04 -19.72
N MET A 255 24.13 -0.52 -20.65
CA MET A 255 22.80 0.05 -20.88
C MET A 255 21.86 -0.17 -19.69
N ASN A 256 21.88 -1.35 -19.06
CA ASN A 256 21.11 -1.60 -17.85
C ASN A 256 21.57 -0.74 -16.67
N SER A 257 22.86 -0.46 -16.53
CA SER A 257 23.34 0.45 -15.47
C SER A 257 22.71 1.85 -15.56
N TRP A 258 22.51 2.34 -16.78
CA TRP A 258 21.80 3.61 -17.00
C TRP A 258 20.33 3.55 -16.58
N VAL A 259 19.67 2.43 -16.88
CA VAL A 259 18.25 2.23 -16.51
C VAL A 259 18.11 2.08 -14.98
N TYR A 260 19.00 1.33 -14.32
CA TYR A 260 18.98 1.17 -12.87
C TYR A 260 19.13 2.51 -12.15
N ALA A 261 20.08 3.35 -12.61
CA ALA A 261 20.25 4.70 -12.09
C ALA A 261 18.97 5.55 -12.28
N GLY A 262 18.32 5.43 -13.45
CA GLY A 262 17.07 6.10 -13.74
C GLY A 262 15.92 5.63 -12.84
N PHE A 263 15.77 4.33 -12.63
CA PHE A 263 14.76 3.79 -11.71
C PHE A 263 14.99 4.24 -10.27
N ASP A 264 16.24 4.23 -9.80
CA ASP A 264 16.59 4.68 -8.46
C ASP A 264 16.20 6.14 -8.22
N GLU A 265 16.39 7.02 -9.21
CA GLU A 265 15.94 8.42 -9.16
C GLU A 265 14.41 8.50 -9.03
N THR A 266 13.66 7.76 -9.86
CA THR A 266 12.20 7.74 -9.80
C THR A 266 11.70 7.19 -8.46
N TYR A 267 12.29 6.11 -7.94
CA TYR A 267 11.93 5.57 -6.62
C TYR A 267 12.17 6.57 -5.49
N LYS A 268 13.30 7.26 -5.50
CA LYS A 268 13.60 8.32 -4.52
C LYS A 268 12.58 9.45 -4.59
N ARG A 269 12.25 9.92 -5.78
CA ARG A 269 11.22 10.96 -5.98
C ARG A 269 9.85 10.49 -5.48
N MET A 270 9.49 9.24 -5.75
CA MET A 270 8.24 8.62 -5.30
C MET A 270 8.25 8.34 -3.79
N GLY A 271 9.43 8.33 -3.14
CA GLY A 271 9.58 8.01 -1.73
C GLY A 271 9.33 6.54 -1.41
N VAL A 272 9.68 5.64 -2.33
CA VAL A 272 9.66 4.17 -2.13
C VAL A 272 11.08 3.61 -2.08
N SER A 273 11.26 2.50 -1.38
CA SER A 273 12.58 1.88 -1.20
C SER A 273 12.47 0.37 -1.09
N PHE A 274 13.59 -0.32 -1.33
CA PHE A 274 13.73 -1.77 -1.21
C PHE A 274 14.90 -2.10 -0.29
N ASP A 275 14.79 -3.21 0.41
CA ASP A 275 15.88 -3.74 1.25
C ASP A 275 16.82 -4.61 0.39
N GLU A 276 16.27 -5.26 -0.66
CA GLU A 276 17.05 -5.99 -1.65
C GLU A 276 16.35 -5.95 -3.02
N ILE A 277 17.17 -5.86 -4.09
CA ILE A 277 16.69 -5.94 -5.47
C ILE A 277 17.26 -7.22 -6.09
N TYR A 278 16.38 -8.02 -6.69
CA TYR A 278 16.74 -9.19 -7.49
C TYR A 278 16.70 -8.84 -8.97
N TYR A 279 17.49 -9.55 -9.77
CA TYR A 279 17.58 -9.36 -11.21
C TYR A 279 17.25 -10.65 -11.94
N GLU A 280 16.38 -10.58 -12.97
CA GLU A 280 15.99 -11.75 -13.76
C GLU A 280 17.23 -12.41 -14.40
N SER A 281 18.23 -11.61 -14.81
CA SER A 281 19.50 -12.10 -15.37
C SER A 281 20.26 -13.05 -14.43
N GLU A 282 20.04 -12.97 -13.12
CA GLU A 282 20.65 -13.82 -12.09
C GLU A 282 19.76 -15.01 -11.73
N THR A 283 18.44 -14.87 -11.87
CA THR A 283 17.47 -15.85 -11.36
C THR A 283 16.86 -16.74 -12.42
N TYR A 284 16.97 -16.41 -13.71
CA TYR A 284 16.25 -17.10 -14.79
C TYR A 284 16.60 -18.58 -14.97
N LEU A 285 17.80 -19.02 -14.53
CA LEU A 285 18.21 -20.42 -14.55
C LEU A 285 17.76 -21.20 -13.32
N LEU A 286 17.33 -20.50 -12.27
CA LEU A 286 16.83 -21.13 -11.06
C LEU A 286 15.52 -21.84 -11.36
N GLY A 287 15.26 -22.94 -10.65
CA GLY A 287 14.02 -23.67 -10.77
C GLY A 287 14.04 -24.84 -11.76
N LYS A 288 14.90 -24.87 -12.76
CA LYS A 288 15.02 -26.03 -13.65
C LYS A 288 15.38 -27.31 -12.88
N GLU A 289 16.31 -27.20 -11.93
CA GLU A 289 16.71 -28.33 -11.08
C GLU A 289 15.54 -28.82 -10.22
N GLU A 290 14.72 -27.90 -9.71
CA GLU A 290 13.54 -28.22 -8.92
C GLU A 290 12.48 -28.94 -9.74
N VAL A 291 12.27 -28.53 -10.99
CA VAL A 291 11.36 -29.22 -11.91
C VAL A 291 11.86 -30.62 -12.24
N LEU A 292 13.16 -30.77 -12.52
CA LEU A 292 13.75 -32.08 -12.79
C LEU A 292 13.71 -32.99 -11.56
N ARG A 293 13.90 -32.44 -10.35
CA ARG A 293 13.70 -33.15 -9.10
C ARG A 293 12.26 -33.65 -8.96
N GLY A 294 11.28 -32.75 -9.19
CA GLY A 294 9.86 -33.10 -9.14
C GLY A 294 9.47 -34.16 -10.19
N LEU A 295 10.05 -34.11 -11.37
CA LEU A 295 9.88 -35.15 -12.40
C LEU A 295 10.41 -36.51 -11.91
N LYS A 296 11.62 -36.56 -11.36
CA LYS A 296 12.22 -37.78 -10.79
C LYS A 296 11.42 -38.37 -9.63
N GLU A 297 10.79 -37.52 -8.83
CA GLU A 297 9.92 -37.88 -7.71
C GLU A 297 8.49 -38.27 -8.15
N GLY A 298 8.19 -38.24 -9.46
CA GLY A 298 6.86 -38.55 -9.99
C GLY A 298 5.78 -37.53 -9.73
N LYS A 299 6.17 -36.28 -9.35
CA LYS A 299 5.26 -35.16 -9.11
C LYS A 299 4.85 -34.44 -10.40
N PHE A 300 5.67 -34.57 -11.43
CA PHE A 300 5.48 -34.00 -12.77
C PHE A 300 5.56 -35.09 -13.82
N VAL A 301 5.08 -34.82 -15.02
CA VAL A 301 4.99 -35.76 -16.14
C VAL A 301 5.82 -35.25 -17.31
N GLN A 302 6.57 -36.14 -17.97
CA GLN A 302 7.24 -35.84 -19.21
C GLN A 302 6.43 -36.36 -20.39
N ASP A 303 6.12 -35.49 -21.36
CA ASP A 303 5.45 -35.88 -22.58
C ASP A 303 6.45 -36.47 -23.60
N PRO A 304 5.98 -37.18 -24.63
CA PRO A 304 6.84 -37.85 -25.62
C PRO A 304 7.76 -36.95 -26.41
N ASP A 305 7.45 -35.65 -26.51
CA ASP A 305 8.28 -34.63 -27.14
C ASP A 305 9.42 -34.11 -26.24
N GLY A 306 9.50 -34.61 -25.00
CA GLY A 306 10.50 -34.23 -24.00
C GLY A 306 10.09 -33.09 -23.07
N SER A 307 8.96 -32.42 -23.32
CA SER A 307 8.46 -31.35 -22.47
C SER A 307 8.00 -31.88 -21.09
N VAL A 308 8.15 -31.07 -20.04
CA VAL A 308 7.76 -31.44 -18.68
C VAL A 308 6.56 -30.60 -18.24
N TRP A 309 5.56 -31.29 -17.69
CA TRP A 309 4.26 -30.72 -17.34
C TRP A 309 3.86 -31.02 -15.89
N ALA A 310 3.19 -30.08 -15.26
CA ALA A 310 2.39 -30.32 -14.07
C ALA A 310 0.93 -30.48 -14.48
N ASP A 311 0.29 -31.53 -13.98
CA ASP A 311 -1.12 -31.81 -14.21
C ASP A 311 -1.93 -31.40 -12.98
N PHE A 312 -2.88 -30.49 -13.17
CA PHE A 312 -3.77 -29.94 -12.14
C PHE A 312 -5.24 -30.18 -12.48
N THR A 313 -5.54 -31.13 -13.35
CA THR A 313 -6.92 -31.43 -13.77
C THR A 313 -7.80 -31.87 -12.60
N ASP A 314 -7.23 -32.57 -11.61
CA ASP A 314 -7.94 -32.97 -10.38
C ASP A 314 -8.29 -31.75 -9.49
N GLU A 315 -7.54 -30.66 -9.58
CA GLU A 315 -7.81 -29.38 -8.90
C GLU A 315 -8.67 -28.44 -9.75
N GLY A 316 -9.17 -28.91 -10.91
CA GLY A 316 -10.01 -28.12 -11.83
C GLY A 316 -9.25 -27.05 -12.60
N LEU A 317 -7.94 -27.24 -12.81
CA LEU A 317 -7.07 -26.36 -13.58
C LEU A 317 -6.45 -27.10 -14.77
N ASP A 318 -5.95 -26.32 -15.74
CA ASP A 318 -5.26 -26.88 -16.91
C ASP A 318 -3.87 -27.43 -16.56
N ARG A 319 -3.38 -28.35 -17.41
CA ARG A 319 -1.98 -28.76 -17.39
C ARG A 319 -1.08 -27.55 -17.64
N LYS A 320 0.04 -27.45 -16.93
CA LYS A 320 1.02 -26.39 -17.06
C LYS A 320 2.37 -26.92 -17.51
N ILE A 321 2.87 -26.36 -18.62
CA ILE A 321 4.24 -26.61 -19.06
C ILE A 321 5.23 -25.98 -18.08
N LEU A 322 6.25 -26.74 -17.70
CA LEU A 322 7.34 -26.31 -16.81
C LEU A 322 8.68 -26.24 -17.58
N LEU A 323 8.94 -27.20 -18.45
CA LEU A 323 10.07 -27.16 -19.38
C LEU A 323 9.57 -27.46 -20.80
N ARG A 324 10.10 -26.73 -21.79
CA ARG A 324 9.82 -27.01 -23.21
C ARG A 324 10.53 -28.27 -23.67
N SER A 325 10.21 -28.75 -24.86
CA SER A 325 10.82 -29.94 -25.47
C SER A 325 12.35 -29.84 -25.64
N ASP A 326 12.86 -28.63 -25.80
CA ASP A 326 14.32 -28.35 -25.85
C ASP A 326 14.96 -28.23 -24.45
N GLY A 327 14.20 -28.44 -23.37
CA GLY A 327 14.63 -28.36 -21.98
C GLY A 327 14.77 -26.94 -21.46
N THR A 328 14.29 -25.90 -22.17
CA THR A 328 14.30 -24.52 -21.69
C THR A 328 13.16 -24.26 -20.72
N SER A 329 13.44 -23.41 -19.72
CA SER A 329 12.48 -22.99 -18.70
C SER A 329 11.42 -22.02 -19.29
N VAL A 330 10.24 -22.04 -18.66
CA VAL A 330 9.19 -21.03 -18.86
C VAL A 330 9.12 -20.12 -17.60
N TYR A 331 8.35 -19.03 -17.65
CA TYR A 331 8.27 -18.05 -16.58
C TYR A 331 7.98 -18.68 -15.20
N ILE A 332 7.02 -19.58 -15.10
CA ILE A 332 6.65 -20.20 -13.83
C ILE A 332 7.77 -21.06 -13.24
N THR A 333 8.63 -21.62 -14.08
CA THR A 333 9.83 -22.36 -13.62
C THR A 333 10.84 -21.41 -12.96
N GLN A 334 11.01 -20.23 -13.54
CA GLN A 334 11.87 -19.19 -12.97
C GLN A 334 11.33 -18.73 -11.61
N ASP A 335 10.02 -18.55 -11.50
CA ASP A 335 9.37 -18.16 -10.25
C ASP A 335 9.50 -19.20 -9.15
N ILE A 336 9.43 -20.50 -9.47
CA ILE A 336 9.73 -21.58 -8.53
C ILE A 336 11.14 -21.43 -7.95
N GLY A 337 12.14 -21.21 -8.83
CA GLY A 337 13.52 -21.07 -8.43
C GLY A 337 13.75 -19.80 -7.60
N THR A 338 13.18 -18.69 -8.00
CA THR A 338 13.29 -17.41 -7.29
C THR A 338 12.63 -17.50 -5.90
N ALA A 339 11.44 -18.12 -5.80
CA ALA A 339 10.78 -18.34 -4.53
C ALA A 339 11.65 -19.20 -3.61
N LYS A 340 12.14 -20.36 -4.10
CA LYS A 340 13.02 -21.22 -3.32
C LYS A 340 14.26 -20.49 -2.83
N MET A 341 14.96 -19.78 -3.70
CA MET A 341 16.17 -19.02 -3.35
C MET A 341 15.90 -18.03 -2.20
N ARG A 342 14.77 -17.31 -2.25
CA ARG A 342 14.39 -16.34 -1.21
C ARG A 342 14.11 -17.00 0.13
N PHE A 343 13.37 -18.10 0.14
CA PHE A 343 13.07 -18.87 1.36
C PHE A 343 14.30 -19.60 1.93
N ASP A 344 15.27 -19.96 1.09
CA ASP A 344 16.55 -20.50 1.56
C ASP A 344 17.43 -19.41 2.21
N LYS A 345 17.33 -18.17 1.69
CA LYS A 345 18.15 -17.03 2.15
C LYS A 345 17.57 -16.35 3.39
N HIS A 346 16.25 -16.29 3.53
CA HIS A 346 15.56 -15.56 4.58
C HIS A 346 14.55 -16.46 5.30
N PRO A 347 14.34 -16.28 6.62
CA PRO A 347 13.35 -17.03 7.39
C PRO A 347 11.93 -16.47 7.14
N ILE A 348 11.43 -16.61 5.93
CA ILE A 348 10.16 -16.02 5.50
C ILE A 348 8.99 -16.85 6.06
N ASP A 349 8.13 -16.22 6.86
CA ASP A 349 6.85 -16.79 7.29
C ASP A 349 5.75 -16.55 6.24
N LYS A 350 5.81 -15.39 5.57
CA LYS A 350 4.84 -14.99 4.56
C LYS A 350 5.49 -14.20 3.44
N MET A 351 5.19 -14.56 2.19
CA MET A 351 5.62 -13.85 0.98
C MET A 351 4.41 -13.18 0.33
N VAL A 352 4.43 -11.87 0.20
CA VAL A 352 3.38 -11.07 -0.43
C VAL A 352 3.87 -10.56 -1.78
N TYR A 353 3.22 -11.02 -2.85
CA TYR A 353 3.43 -10.53 -4.22
C TYR A 353 2.38 -9.49 -4.57
N VAL A 354 2.80 -8.25 -4.76
CA VAL A 354 1.93 -7.13 -5.16
C VAL A 354 1.89 -7.04 -6.67
N VAL A 355 0.90 -7.70 -7.29
CA VAL A 355 0.81 -7.85 -8.74
C VAL A 355 -0.63 -7.66 -9.22
N GLY A 356 -0.81 -7.14 -10.43
CA GLY A 356 -2.13 -6.92 -11.02
C GLY A 356 -3.00 -8.18 -11.11
N ASN A 357 -4.31 -8.01 -11.12
CA ASN A 357 -5.30 -9.09 -11.11
C ASN A 357 -5.23 -10.00 -12.36
N GLU A 358 -4.58 -9.57 -13.42
CA GLU A 358 -4.34 -10.39 -14.61
C GLU A 358 -3.47 -11.62 -14.34
N GLN A 359 -2.73 -11.64 -13.20
CA GLN A 359 -1.81 -12.72 -12.80
C GLN A 359 -2.39 -13.66 -11.73
N GLU A 360 -3.67 -13.55 -11.35
CA GLU A 360 -4.27 -14.39 -10.30
C GLU A 360 -4.11 -15.89 -10.56
N TYR A 361 -4.36 -16.29 -11.80
CA TYR A 361 -4.20 -17.68 -12.21
C TYR A 361 -2.74 -18.16 -12.08
N HIS A 362 -1.77 -17.33 -12.47
CA HIS A 362 -0.35 -17.64 -12.40
C HIS A 362 0.11 -17.89 -10.95
N PHE A 363 -0.23 -16.99 -10.03
CA PHE A 363 0.15 -17.15 -8.61
C PHE A 363 -0.57 -18.29 -7.91
N LYS A 364 -1.81 -18.59 -8.30
CA LYS A 364 -2.51 -19.79 -7.83
C LYS A 364 -1.75 -21.06 -8.24
N VAL A 365 -1.34 -21.14 -9.49
CA VAL A 365 -0.57 -22.29 -10.00
C VAL A 365 0.81 -22.36 -9.33
N LEU A 366 1.51 -21.23 -9.14
CA LEU A 366 2.79 -21.20 -8.45
C LEU A 366 2.69 -21.75 -7.03
N SER A 367 1.69 -21.34 -6.26
CA SER A 367 1.46 -21.85 -4.90
C SER A 367 1.25 -23.37 -4.90
N LEU A 368 0.44 -23.89 -5.83
CA LEU A 368 0.21 -25.34 -5.96
C LEU A 368 1.48 -26.10 -6.37
N LEU A 369 2.29 -25.56 -7.26
CA LEU A 369 3.57 -26.15 -7.66
C LEU A 369 4.53 -26.27 -6.49
N LEU A 370 4.66 -25.21 -5.70
CA LEU A 370 5.54 -25.20 -4.53
C LEU A 370 5.05 -26.19 -3.44
N ASP A 371 3.75 -26.24 -3.20
CA ASP A 371 3.16 -27.23 -2.26
C ASP A 371 3.39 -28.66 -2.77
N ARG A 372 3.20 -28.94 -4.07
CA ARG A 372 3.44 -30.23 -4.70
C ARG A 372 4.92 -30.65 -4.66
N LEU A 373 5.83 -29.69 -4.77
CA LEU A 373 7.27 -29.91 -4.59
C LEU A 373 7.65 -30.19 -3.13
N GLY A 374 6.71 -30.03 -2.19
CA GLY A 374 6.89 -30.31 -0.77
C GLY A 374 7.39 -29.10 0.02
N TYR A 375 7.28 -27.91 -0.53
CA TYR A 375 7.65 -26.68 0.15
C TYR A 375 6.48 -26.14 0.99
N ALA A 376 6.63 -26.18 2.32
CA ALA A 376 5.62 -25.68 3.26
C ALA A 376 5.26 -24.20 3.01
N PHE A 377 6.19 -23.43 2.51
CA PHE A 377 6.00 -22.03 2.19
C PHE A 377 5.08 -21.79 0.98
N GLY A 378 4.74 -22.80 0.18
CA GLY A 378 3.74 -22.66 -0.87
C GLY A 378 2.41 -22.13 -0.33
N LYS A 379 2.02 -22.54 0.88
CA LYS A 379 0.83 -22.03 1.59
C LYS A 379 1.02 -20.63 2.19
N GLY A 380 2.24 -20.19 2.36
CA GLY A 380 2.60 -18.84 2.82
C GLY A 380 2.66 -17.79 1.72
N LEU A 381 2.40 -18.15 0.46
CA LEU A 381 2.33 -17.20 -0.64
C LEU A 381 1.00 -16.44 -0.63
N VAL A 382 1.09 -15.14 -0.68
CA VAL A 382 -0.06 -14.23 -0.79
C VAL A 382 0.08 -13.44 -2.09
N HIS A 383 -0.81 -13.68 -3.04
CA HIS A 383 -0.97 -12.78 -4.17
C HIS A 383 -1.88 -11.63 -3.73
N PHE A 384 -1.29 -10.46 -3.51
CA PHE A 384 -2.05 -9.24 -3.36
C PHE A 384 -2.44 -8.74 -4.75
N SER A 385 -3.62 -9.18 -5.19
CA SER A 385 -4.20 -8.83 -6.48
C SER A 385 -4.82 -7.43 -6.43
N TYR A 386 -4.45 -6.55 -7.37
CA TYR A 386 -5.01 -5.21 -7.45
C TYR A 386 -5.57 -4.91 -8.85
N GLY A 387 -6.59 -4.04 -8.91
CA GLY A 387 -7.22 -3.60 -10.14
C GLY A 387 -6.35 -2.60 -10.91
N MET A 388 -6.63 -2.44 -12.20
CA MET A 388 -5.87 -1.58 -13.11
C MET A 388 -6.16 -0.10 -12.87
N VAL A 389 -5.19 0.75 -13.24
CA VAL A 389 -5.37 2.20 -13.31
C VAL A 389 -5.44 2.64 -14.76
N GLU A 390 -6.41 3.49 -15.08
CA GLU A 390 -6.67 4.00 -16.43
C GLU A 390 -6.69 5.53 -16.40
N LEU A 391 -6.49 6.15 -17.55
CA LEU A 391 -6.72 7.58 -17.73
C LEU A 391 -8.17 7.83 -18.20
N PRO A 392 -8.71 9.06 -18.06
CA PRO A 392 -10.05 9.39 -18.55
C PRO A 392 -10.26 9.08 -20.04
N ASP A 393 -9.20 9.17 -20.84
CA ASP A 393 -9.24 8.95 -22.29
C ASP A 393 -9.03 7.47 -22.69
N GLY A 394 -8.94 6.54 -21.73
CA GLY A 394 -8.86 5.10 -21.96
C GLY A 394 -7.60 4.42 -21.40
N LYS A 395 -7.44 3.12 -21.74
CA LYS A 395 -6.32 2.29 -21.26
C LYS A 395 -4.97 2.78 -21.78
N MET A 396 -3.97 2.77 -20.91
CA MET A 396 -2.58 3.02 -21.30
C MET A 396 -2.06 1.93 -22.22
N LYS A 397 -1.72 2.29 -23.48
CA LYS A 397 -1.09 1.38 -24.42
C LYS A 397 0.41 1.64 -24.52
N SER A 398 1.22 0.74 -24.01
CA SER A 398 2.68 0.88 -23.98
C SER A 398 3.38 0.83 -25.35
N ARG A 399 2.67 0.42 -26.41
CA ARG A 399 3.24 0.25 -27.77
C ARG A 399 3.07 1.48 -28.70
N GLU A 400 2.33 2.49 -28.28
CA GLU A 400 1.97 3.65 -29.13
C GLU A 400 2.48 5.00 -28.59
N GLY A 401 3.36 5.01 -27.57
CA GLY A 401 3.90 6.25 -27.00
C GLY A 401 2.88 7.05 -26.17
N THR A 402 1.76 6.46 -25.78
CA THR A 402 0.68 7.10 -25.02
C THR A 402 0.64 6.66 -23.55
N VAL A 403 1.76 6.16 -23.04
CA VAL A 403 1.89 5.79 -21.63
C VAL A 403 2.28 7.03 -20.84
N VAL A 404 1.53 7.33 -19.76
CA VAL A 404 1.92 8.41 -18.84
C VAL A 404 3.14 7.95 -18.06
N ASP A 405 4.26 8.59 -18.35
CA ASP A 405 5.52 8.42 -17.65
C ASP A 405 5.37 8.82 -16.16
N ALA A 406 6.03 8.09 -15.27
CA ALA A 406 5.93 8.34 -13.83
C ALA A 406 6.56 9.66 -13.42
N ASP A 407 7.67 10.05 -14.05
CA ASP A 407 8.35 11.31 -13.76
C ASP A 407 7.55 12.51 -14.26
N ASP A 408 7.05 12.44 -15.51
CA ASP A 408 6.17 13.47 -16.10
C ASP A 408 4.91 13.66 -15.25
N LEU A 409 4.31 12.56 -14.78
CA LEU A 409 3.15 12.61 -13.89
C LEU A 409 3.46 13.31 -12.58
N MET A 410 4.57 12.99 -11.94
CA MET A 410 4.99 13.63 -10.70
C MET A 410 5.27 15.12 -10.92
N ASP A 411 5.91 15.50 -12.03
CA ASP A 411 6.17 16.89 -12.40
C ASP A 411 4.87 17.67 -12.64
N GLU A 412 3.91 17.10 -13.35
CA GLU A 412 2.59 17.69 -13.56
C GLU A 412 1.86 17.94 -12.24
N MET A 413 1.91 16.97 -11.32
CA MET A 413 1.27 17.09 -10.01
C MET A 413 1.89 18.21 -9.16
N VAL A 414 3.22 18.31 -9.16
CA VAL A 414 3.94 19.39 -8.43
C VAL A 414 3.67 20.76 -9.05
N ALA A 415 3.69 20.86 -10.38
CA ALA A 415 3.39 22.09 -11.09
C ALA A 415 1.94 22.57 -10.84
N THR A 416 0.98 21.64 -10.85
CA THR A 416 -0.43 21.91 -10.55
C THR A 416 -0.61 22.41 -9.13
N ALA A 417 0.03 21.76 -8.14
CA ALA A 417 -0.02 22.20 -6.75
C ALA A 417 0.54 23.62 -6.57
N ARG A 418 1.64 23.94 -7.25
CA ARG A 418 2.24 25.28 -7.24
C ARG A 418 1.29 26.30 -7.84
N ALA A 419 0.72 26.05 -9.00
CA ALA A 419 -0.19 26.97 -9.69
C ALA A 419 -1.43 27.28 -8.83
N ILE A 420 -2.02 26.27 -8.18
CA ILE A 420 -3.17 26.47 -7.29
C ILE A 420 -2.78 27.30 -6.05
N ALA A 421 -1.61 27.06 -5.46
CA ALA A 421 -1.13 27.85 -4.32
C ALA A 421 -0.93 29.33 -4.70
N GLU A 422 -0.34 29.61 -5.86
CA GLU A 422 -0.15 30.95 -6.40
C GLU A 422 -1.48 31.67 -6.68
N GLU A 423 -2.45 30.98 -7.29
CA GLU A 423 -3.80 31.51 -7.57
C GLU A 423 -4.54 31.88 -6.28
N GLN A 424 -4.39 31.07 -5.23
CA GLN A 424 -4.97 31.34 -3.91
C GLN A 424 -4.19 32.37 -3.09
N GLY A 425 -3.08 32.91 -3.61
CA GLY A 425 -2.23 33.86 -2.93
C GLY A 425 -1.49 33.29 -1.73
N LYS A 426 -1.40 31.97 -1.62
CA LYS A 426 -0.67 31.24 -0.57
C LYS A 426 0.84 31.23 -0.86
N GLY A 427 1.64 31.15 0.20
CA GLY A 427 3.10 31.07 0.08
C GLY A 427 3.81 32.39 -0.21
N LYS A 428 3.13 33.52 -0.29
CA LYS A 428 3.76 34.83 -0.55
C LYS A 428 4.76 35.23 0.54
N ASP A 429 4.55 34.79 1.76
CA ASP A 429 5.40 35.06 2.92
C ASP A 429 6.41 33.94 3.20
N MET A 430 6.57 32.98 2.26
CA MET A 430 7.52 31.89 2.37
C MET A 430 8.75 32.14 1.49
N PRO A 431 9.96 31.69 1.91
CA PRO A 431 11.10 31.61 1.02
C PRO A 431 10.77 30.72 -0.20
N ALA A 432 11.32 31.04 -1.37
CA ALA A 432 11.03 30.31 -2.61
C ALA A 432 11.32 28.79 -2.53
N GLU A 433 12.38 28.43 -1.80
CA GLU A 433 12.76 27.03 -1.57
C GLU A 433 11.71 26.30 -0.70
N GLU A 434 11.23 26.94 0.38
CA GLU A 434 10.17 26.38 1.23
C GLU A 434 8.86 26.23 0.44
N ALA A 435 8.49 27.23 -0.36
CA ALA A 435 7.30 27.18 -1.20
C ALA A 435 7.38 26.05 -2.25
N ALA A 436 8.56 25.84 -2.84
CA ALA A 436 8.80 24.73 -3.77
C ALA A 436 8.67 23.35 -3.08
N GLU A 437 9.21 23.22 -1.87
CA GLU A 437 9.10 21.98 -1.10
C GLU A 437 7.65 21.70 -0.65
N VAL A 438 6.90 22.73 -0.25
CA VAL A 438 5.46 22.60 0.04
C VAL A 438 4.70 22.15 -1.19
N ALA A 439 4.95 22.74 -2.37
CA ALA A 439 4.32 22.33 -3.62
C ALA A 439 4.65 20.87 -3.97
N ARG A 440 5.89 20.42 -3.75
CA ARG A 440 6.30 19.03 -3.92
C ARG A 440 5.50 18.10 -3.00
N ARG A 441 5.44 18.38 -1.70
CA ARG A 441 4.71 17.57 -0.72
C ARG A 441 3.22 17.51 -1.01
N VAL A 442 2.63 18.62 -1.42
CA VAL A 442 1.19 18.69 -1.76
C VAL A 442 0.90 17.95 -3.05
N GLY A 443 1.68 18.17 -4.10
CA GLY A 443 1.51 17.49 -5.39
C GLY A 443 1.66 15.98 -5.28
N LEU A 444 2.77 15.50 -4.70
CA LEU A 444 3.01 14.07 -4.52
C LEU A 444 2.05 13.45 -3.49
N GLY A 445 1.72 14.18 -2.42
CA GLY A 445 0.74 13.74 -1.42
C GLY A 445 -0.64 13.54 -2.02
N SER A 446 -1.07 14.44 -2.91
CA SER A 446 -2.35 14.33 -3.61
C SER A 446 -2.38 13.14 -4.57
N LEU A 447 -1.31 12.91 -5.34
CA LEU A 447 -1.16 11.73 -6.20
C LEU A 447 -1.28 10.44 -5.40
N LYS A 448 -0.48 10.30 -4.34
CA LYS A 448 -0.44 9.10 -3.50
C LYS A 448 -1.79 8.83 -2.84
N TYR A 449 -2.38 9.87 -2.23
CA TYR A 449 -3.67 9.74 -1.56
C TYR A 449 -4.78 9.34 -2.54
N PHE A 450 -4.85 9.95 -3.72
CA PHE A 450 -5.86 9.63 -4.73
C PHE A 450 -5.82 8.16 -5.14
N ILE A 451 -4.62 7.61 -5.31
CA ILE A 451 -4.41 6.20 -5.66
C ILE A 451 -4.75 5.28 -4.48
N LEU A 452 -4.32 5.62 -3.26
CA LEU A 452 -4.39 4.74 -2.10
C LEU A 452 -5.74 4.76 -1.36
N LYS A 453 -6.57 5.80 -1.55
CA LYS A 453 -7.91 5.87 -0.92
C LYS A 453 -8.93 4.92 -1.55
N VAL A 454 -8.67 4.41 -2.75
CA VAL A 454 -9.55 3.48 -3.47
C VAL A 454 -9.25 2.05 -3.02
N ASP A 455 -10.30 1.23 -2.84
CA ASP A 455 -10.12 -0.22 -2.59
C ASP A 455 -9.15 -0.79 -3.64
N PRO A 456 -8.02 -1.39 -3.21
CA PRO A 456 -7.00 -1.85 -4.13
C PRO A 456 -7.52 -2.80 -5.22
N ARG A 457 -8.52 -3.63 -4.91
CA ARG A 457 -9.09 -4.61 -5.84
C ARG A 457 -9.91 -4.00 -6.97
N LYS A 458 -10.31 -2.73 -6.84
CA LYS A 458 -11.09 -2.03 -7.86
C LYS A 458 -10.19 -1.39 -8.91
N ASN A 459 -10.65 -1.42 -10.17
CA ASN A 459 -10.10 -0.56 -11.20
C ASN A 459 -10.38 0.90 -10.85
N MET A 460 -9.50 1.79 -11.27
CA MET A 460 -9.68 3.22 -11.05
C MET A 460 -9.28 4.03 -12.28
N THR A 461 -9.89 5.19 -12.42
CA THR A 461 -9.48 6.22 -13.37
C THR A 461 -8.73 7.31 -12.61
N PHE A 462 -7.51 7.62 -13.04
CA PHE A 462 -6.72 8.69 -12.45
C PHE A 462 -6.94 10.00 -13.20
N ASN A 463 -7.36 11.05 -12.48
CA ASN A 463 -7.52 12.41 -13.00
C ASN A 463 -6.65 13.38 -12.19
N PRO A 464 -5.57 13.95 -12.76
CA PRO A 464 -4.68 14.87 -12.06
C PRO A 464 -5.40 16.06 -11.42
N LYS A 465 -6.36 16.66 -12.14
CA LYS A 465 -7.08 17.86 -11.65
C LYS A 465 -7.99 17.58 -10.46
N GLU A 466 -8.65 16.42 -10.47
CA GLU A 466 -9.54 16.01 -9.35
C GLU A 466 -8.74 15.55 -8.13
N SER A 467 -7.49 15.15 -8.31
CA SER A 467 -6.65 14.67 -7.20
C SER A 467 -6.15 15.81 -6.30
N ILE A 468 -6.06 17.04 -6.82
CA ILE A 468 -5.65 18.25 -6.08
C ILE A 468 -6.86 19.18 -5.90
N ASP A 469 -7.74 18.85 -4.97
CA ASP A 469 -8.84 19.70 -4.53
C ASP A 469 -8.70 19.95 -3.02
N PHE A 470 -8.82 21.20 -2.60
CA PHE A 470 -8.80 21.58 -1.18
C PHE A 470 -10.16 21.45 -0.50
N ASN A 471 -11.19 21.02 -1.23
CA ASN A 471 -12.55 20.81 -0.74
C ASN A 471 -13.00 19.40 -1.07
N GLY A 472 -12.77 18.44 -0.22
CA GLY A 472 -13.25 17.09 -0.47
C GLY A 472 -12.33 16.00 0.06
N ASN A 473 -12.54 14.77 -0.39
CA ASN A 473 -11.72 13.63 0.02
C ASN A 473 -10.42 13.56 -0.78
N THR A 474 -9.47 14.46 -0.45
CA THR A 474 -8.18 14.61 -1.13
C THR A 474 -7.02 14.71 -0.15
N GLY A 475 -5.82 14.39 -0.64
CA GLY A 475 -4.59 14.54 0.15
C GLY A 475 -4.32 15.99 0.56
N SER A 476 -4.53 16.94 -0.35
CA SER A 476 -4.36 18.37 -0.11
C SER A 476 -5.29 18.92 0.98
N PHE A 477 -6.54 18.47 1.04
CA PHE A 477 -7.48 18.84 2.12
C PHE A 477 -6.98 18.39 3.50
N ILE A 478 -6.48 17.17 3.58
CA ILE A 478 -5.94 16.60 4.82
C ILE A 478 -4.65 17.31 5.22
N GLN A 479 -3.73 17.53 4.28
CA GLN A 479 -2.48 18.26 4.52
C GLN A 479 -2.74 19.71 4.96
N TYR A 480 -3.72 20.37 4.37
CA TYR A 480 -4.13 21.72 4.78
C TYR A 480 -4.65 21.75 6.22
N THR A 481 -5.46 20.77 6.63
CA THR A 481 -5.95 20.69 8.02
C THR A 481 -4.79 20.46 8.98
N TYR A 482 -3.84 19.58 8.64
CA TYR A 482 -2.63 19.39 9.44
C TYR A 482 -1.82 20.68 9.58
N ALA A 483 -1.52 21.36 8.48
CA ALA A 483 -0.77 22.63 8.51
C ALA A 483 -1.49 23.71 9.35
N ARG A 484 -2.83 23.75 9.32
CA ARG A 484 -3.65 24.62 10.18
C ARG A 484 -3.45 24.31 11.65
N ILE A 485 -3.45 23.02 12.02
CA ILE A 485 -3.18 22.62 13.42
C ILE A 485 -1.77 23.03 13.82
N ARG A 486 -0.78 22.81 12.97
CA ARG A 486 0.61 23.22 13.24
C ARG A 486 0.72 24.74 13.44
N SER A 487 -0.01 25.52 12.65
CA SER A 487 -0.08 26.98 12.82
C SER A 487 -0.75 27.38 14.12
N LEU A 488 -1.84 26.70 14.52
CA LEU A 488 -2.51 26.93 15.80
C LEU A 488 -1.56 26.68 16.98
N LEU A 489 -0.80 25.58 16.94
CA LEU A 489 0.14 25.22 18.01
C LEU A 489 1.31 26.20 18.11
N ARG A 490 1.89 26.62 16.98
CA ARG A 490 2.94 27.68 16.97
C ARG A 490 2.42 28.98 17.59
N LYS A 491 1.20 29.40 17.25
CA LYS A 491 0.61 30.61 17.81
C LYS A 491 0.35 30.48 19.30
N ALA A 492 -0.02 29.30 19.80
CA ALA A 492 -0.14 29.05 21.23
C ALA A 492 1.21 29.16 21.95
N GLU A 493 2.29 28.65 21.35
CA GLU A 493 3.66 28.78 21.87
C GLU A 493 4.11 30.25 21.91
N GLU A 494 3.86 31.03 20.83
CA GLU A 494 4.14 32.48 20.77
C GLU A 494 3.40 33.27 21.88
N LEU A 495 2.21 32.81 22.27
CA LEU A 495 1.42 33.36 23.37
C LEU A 495 1.87 32.86 24.75
N GLY A 496 2.89 32.01 24.84
CA GLY A 496 3.41 31.46 26.08
C GLY A 496 2.51 30.41 26.73
N ILE A 497 1.58 29.82 25.98
CA ILE A 497 0.67 28.77 26.51
C ILE A 497 1.44 27.47 26.63
N THR A 498 1.59 26.98 27.85
CA THR A 498 2.21 25.68 28.16
C THR A 498 1.15 24.60 28.30
N LEU A 499 1.42 23.41 27.71
CA LEU A 499 0.52 22.28 27.82
C LEU A 499 0.96 21.38 29.00
N PRO A 500 0.08 21.10 29.98
CA PRO A 500 0.41 20.19 31.07
C PRO A 500 0.60 18.76 30.54
N ALA A 501 1.35 17.94 31.26
CA ALA A 501 1.59 16.53 30.87
C ALA A 501 0.31 15.69 30.90
N THR A 502 -0.57 15.94 31.84
CA THR A 502 -1.85 15.23 32.04
C THR A 502 -2.95 16.21 32.42
N PHE A 503 -4.18 15.82 32.17
CA PHE A 503 -5.39 16.56 32.56
C PHE A 503 -6.22 15.72 33.53
N ALA A 504 -6.93 16.38 34.47
CA ALA A 504 -7.82 15.72 35.42
C ALA A 504 -8.99 16.64 35.79
N GLY A 505 -10.14 16.08 36.10
CA GLY A 505 -11.30 16.84 36.60
C GLY A 505 -11.97 17.75 35.58
N LEU A 506 -11.62 17.67 34.31
CA LEU A 506 -12.22 18.49 33.25
C LEU A 506 -13.61 17.96 32.87
N THR A 507 -14.54 18.91 32.74
CA THR A 507 -15.81 18.66 32.04
C THR A 507 -15.62 18.98 30.57
N ILE A 508 -15.67 17.96 29.73
CA ILE A 508 -15.50 18.06 28.29
C ILE A 508 -16.85 17.89 27.57
N SER A 509 -17.00 18.54 26.43
CA SER A 509 -18.21 18.48 25.60
C SER A 509 -18.33 17.12 24.87
N THR A 510 -19.52 16.80 24.38
CA THR A 510 -19.77 15.63 23.53
C THR A 510 -18.84 15.64 22.29
N LYS A 511 -18.60 16.82 21.71
CA LYS A 511 -17.74 16.95 20.52
C LYS A 511 -16.28 16.62 20.80
N GLU A 512 -15.79 16.98 21.99
CA GLU A 512 -14.45 16.58 22.46
C GLU A 512 -14.37 15.08 22.70
N GLN A 513 -15.42 14.46 23.30
CA GLN A 513 -15.51 13.01 23.49
C GLN A 513 -15.51 12.25 22.16
N GLU A 514 -16.29 12.70 21.17
CA GLU A 514 -16.37 12.13 19.81
C GLU A 514 -14.99 12.15 19.13
N LEU A 515 -14.25 13.26 19.27
CA LEU A 515 -12.93 13.40 18.67
C LEU A 515 -11.89 12.48 19.36
N ILE A 516 -11.94 12.34 20.69
CA ILE A 516 -11.09 11.39 21.43
C ILE A 516 -11.40 9.97 20.98
N ALA A 517 -12.69 9.60 20.91
CA ALA A 517 -13.12 8.28 20.44
C ALA A 517 -12.62 8.00 19.03
N LYS A 518 -12.65 9.03 18.13
CA LYS A 518 -12.16 8.89 16.77
C LYS A 518 -10.65 8.68 16.70
N VAL A 519 -9.88 9.37 17.52
CA VAL A 519 -8.43 9.14 17.66
C VAL A 519 -8.14 7.73 18.20
N ALA A 520 -8.88 7.28 19.20
CA ALA A 520 -8.69 5.97 19.84
C ALA A 520 -8.88 4.79 18.86
N GLU A 521 -9.69 4.94 17.82
CA GLU A 521 -9.90 3.91 16.78
C GLU A 521 -8.60 3.61 15.99
N TYR A 522 -7.61 4.51 15.99
CA TYR A 522 -6.45 4.41 15.10
C TYR A 522 -5.68 3.11 15.20
N ALA A 523 -5.52 2.57 16.42
CA ALA A 523 -4.82 1.30 16.62
C ALA A 523 -5.53 0.12 15.94
N ASP A 524 -6.85 0.04 16.07
CA ASP A 524 -7.67 -1.01 15.46
C ASP A 524 -7.69 -0.85 13.92
N ILE A 525 -7.68 0.38 13.43
CA ILE A 525 -7.61 0.70 12.00
C ILE A 525 -6.29 0.23 11.37
N VAL A 526 -5.16 0.40 12.06
CA VAL A 526 -3.86 -0.11 11.58
C VAL A 526 -3.88 -1.65 11.50
N GLU A 527 -4.44 -2.32 12.52
CA GLU A 527 -4.58 -3.78 12.51
C GLU A 527 -5.51 -4.28 11.39
N GLU A 528 -6.64 -3.60 11.18
CA GLU A 528 -7.57 -3.92 10.10
C GLU A 528 -6.89 -3.75 8.73
N ALA A 529 -6.20 -2.64 8.52
CA ALA A 529 -5.48 -2.37 7.28
C ALA A 529 -4.40 -3.43 7.01
N ALA A 530 -3.67 -3.87 8.05
CA ALA A 530 -2.68 -4.94 7.94
C ALA A 530 -3.32 -6.29 7.60
N ARG A 531 -4.41 -6.66 8.30
CA ARG A 531 -5.14 -7.91 8.09
C ARG A 531 -5.75 -8.00 6.69
N THR A 532 -6.24 -6.88 6.16
CA THR A 532 -6.89 -6.80 4.84
C THR A 532 -5.96 -6.39 3.71
N TYR A 533 -4.69 -6.09 4.01
CA TYR A 533 -3.72 -5.51 3.07
C TYR A 533 -4.27 -4.27 2.36
N SER A 534 -4.99 -3.39 3.05
CA SER A 534 -5.71 -2.29 2.44
C SER A 534 -5.27 -0.91 2.93
N PRO A 535 -4.42 -0.20 2.18
CA PRO A 535 -4.11 1.21 2.47
C PRO A 535 -5.33 2.13 2.50
N ALA A 536 -6.40 1.77 1.77
CA ALA A 536 -7.64 2.53 1.73
C ALA A 536 -8.32 2.63 3.11
N VAL A 537 -8.14 1.65 3.98
CA VAL A 537 -8.64 1.69 5.37
C VAL A 537 -8.01 2.86 6.12
N ILE A 538 -6.68 3.02 6.04
CA ILE A 538 -5.96 4.15 6.65
C ILE A 538 -6.38 5.48 6.01
N ALA A 539 -6.39 5.55 4.68
CA ALA A 539 -6.71 6.78 3.95
C ALA A 539 -8.11 7.32 4.32
N ASN A 540 -9.11 6.46 4.32
CA ASN A 540 -10.48 6.85 4.65
C ASN A 540 -10.65 7.21 6.13
N TYR A 541 -9.98 6.48 7.03
CA TYR A 541 -9.98 6.83 8.44
C TYR A 541 -9.39 8.23 8.69
N VAL A 542 -8.22 8.53 8.10
CA VAL A 542 -7.59 9.86 8.28
C VAL A 542 -8.49 10.98 7.73
N TYR A 543 -9.17 10.75 6.61
CA TYR A 543 -10.15 11.70 6.09
C TYR A 543 -11.31 11.95 7.06
N ASP A 544 -11.86 10.88 7.63
CA ASP A 544 -12.95 10.99 8.60
C ASP A 544 -12.49 11.70 9.90
N LEU A 545 -11.28 11.40 10.39
CA LEU A 545 -10.68 12.10 11.53
C LEU A 545 -10.54 13.62 11.25
N VAL A 546 -10.09 13.98 10.04
CA VAL A 546 -9.97 15.38 9.62
C VAL A 546 -11.33 16.08 9.57
N LYS A 547 -12.37 15.40 9.11
CA LYS A 547 -13.75 15.95 9.12
C LYS A 547 -14.23 16.21 10.54
N GLU A 548 -14.06 15.26 11.45
CA GLU A 548 -14.41 15.44 12.87
C GLU A 548 -13.63 16.59 13.50
N TYR A 549 -12.33 16.68 13.23
CA TYR A 549 -11.51 17.78 13.72
C TYR A 549 -11.95 19.14 13.16
N ASN A 550 -12.29 19.22 11.88
CA ASN A 550 -12.75 20.48 11.29
C ASN A 550 -14.09 20.94 11.91
N GLN A 551 -15.01 20.03 12.24
CA GLN A 551 -16.23 20.39 12.98
C GLN A 551 -15.90 20.92 14.37
N PHE A 552 -15.04 20.21 15.12
CA PHE A 552 -14.54 20.65 16.42
C PHE A 552 -13.89 22.05 16.34
N TYR A 553 -13.00 22.27 15.36
CA TYR A 553 -12.32 23.55 15.16
C TYR A 553 -13.26 24.71 14.84
N HIS A 554 -14.36 24.45 14.12
CA HIS A 554 -15.36 25.47 13.82
C HIS A 554 -16.27 25.78 15.01
N GLU A 555 -16.58 24.80 15.84
CA GLU A 555 -17.43 24.96 17.02
C GLU A 555 -16.70 25.72 18.13
N PHE A 556 -15.40 25.45 18.32
CA PHE A 556 -14.63 26.04 19.42
C PHE A 556 -13.57 27.02 18.94
N SER A 557 -13.61 28.26 19.48
CA SER A 557 -12.56 29.26 19.29
C SER A 557 -11.38 28.97 20.23
N ILE A 558 -10.58 27.94 19.96
CA ILE A 558 -9.60 27.33 20.87
C ILE A 558 -8.72 28.36 21.60
N LEU A 559 -8.07 29.29 20.88
CA LEU A 559 -7.18 30.27 21.47
C LEU A 559 -7.91 31.37 22.27
N LYS A 560 -9.21 31.54 22.07
CA LYS A 560 -10.04 32.54 22.76
C LYS A 560 -10.81 31.94 23.93
N GLU A 561 -10.65 30.62 24.20
CA GLU A 561 -11.25 30.00 25.38
C GLU A 561 -10.72 30.66 26.66
N GLU A 562 -11.64 31.11 27.49
CA GLU A 562 -11.31 31.85 28.74
C GLU A 562 -10.81 30.90 29.83
N ASN A 563 -11.34 29.69 29.89
CA ASN A 563 -10.86 28.67 30.81
C ASN A 563 -9.49 28.13 30.33
N GLU A 564 -8.45 28.47 31.08
CA GLU A 564 -7.07 28.14 30.71
C GLU A 564 -6.82 26.63 30.64
N GLU A 565 -7.42 25.84 31.51
CA GLU A 565 -7.29 24.39 31.52
C GLU A 565 -7.97 23.77 30.31
N LEU A 566 -9.18 24.22 29.96
CA LEU A 566 -9.92 23.74 28.81
C LEU A 566 -9.25 24.19 27.50
N ARG A 567 -8.70 25.42 27.46
CA ARG A 567 -7.88 25.91 26.35
C ARG A 567 -6.65 25.02 26.12
N ALA A 568 -5.90 24.72 27.18
CA ALA A 568 -4.74 23.84 27.11
C ALA A 568 -5.12 22.41 26.67
N PHE A 569 -6.25 21.88 27.16
CA PHE A 569 -6.78 20.59 26.75
C PHE A 569 -7.12 20.54 25.25
N ARG A 570 -7.83 21.53 24.70
CA ARG A 570 -8.16 21.61 23.28
C ARG A 570 -6.94 21.74 22.38
N LEU A 571 -5.92 22.46 22.83
CA LEU A 571 -4.63 22.53 22.13
C LEU A 571 -3.93 21.15 22.16
N ALA A 572 -3.90 20.48 23.30
CA ALA A 572 -3.32 19.15 23.43
C ALA A 572 -4.08 18.10 22.58
N LEU A 573 -5.41 18.19 22.52
CA LEU A 573 -6.23 17.36 21.64
C LEU A 573 -5.92 17.61 20.17
N SER A 574 -5.76 18.88 19.77
CA SER A 574 -5.33 19.24 18.42
C SER A 574 -3.94 18.67 18.09
N GLU A 575 -2.99 18.71 19.03
CA GLU A 575 -1.65 18.11 18.89
C GLU A 575 -1.74 16.60 18.61
N VAL A 576 -2.57 15.87 19.37
CA VAL A 576 -2.76 14.42 19.20
C VAL A 576 -3.40 14.12 17.85
N VAL A 577 -4.40 14.88 17.43
CA VAL A 577 -5.02 14.73 16.11
C VAL A 577 -3.99 14.93 14.99
N ALA A 578 -3.17 16.00 15.05
CA ALA A 578 -2.12 16.24 14.06
C ALA A 578 -1.12 15.07 14.01
N ARG A 579 -0.70 14.55 15.16
CA ARG A 579 0.19 13.40 15.25
C ARG A 579 -0.44 12.15 14.61
N THR A 580 -1.70 11.88 14.87
CA THR A 580 -2.44 10.74 14.29
C THR A 580 -2.58 10.86 12.76
N ILE A 581 -2.90 12.06 12.26
CA ILE A 581 -2.93 12.35 10.81
C ILE A 581 -1.56 12.10 10.18
N ALA A 582 -0.49 12.64 10.77
CA ALA A 582 0.87 12.46 10.25
C ALA A 582 1.31 10.99 10.29
N SER A 583 0.97 10.26 11.36
CA SER A 583 1.22 8.84 11.49
C SER A 583 0.51 8.04 10.39
N GLY A 584 -0.80 8.23 10.20
CA GLY A 584 -1.56 7.56 9.14
C GLY A 584 -1.01 7.87 7.74
N PHE A 585 -0.67 9.13 7.46
CA PHE A 585 -0.08 9.52 6.17
C PHE A 585 1.33 8.94 5.96
N SER A 586 2.10 8.78 7.03
CA SER A 586 3.40 8.12 6.94
C SER A 586 3.27 6.66 6.49
N LEU A 587 2.21 5.95 6.89
CA LEU A 587 1.92 4.58 6.43
C LEU A 587 1.55 4.53 4.94
N LEU A 588 1.02 5.63 4.41
CA LEU A 588 0.75 5.80 2.98
C LEU A 588 1.97 6.35 2.20
N GLY A 589 3.11 6.54 2.85
CA GLY A 589 4.29 7.15 2.25
C GLY A 589 4.09 8.62 1.87
N ILE A 590 3.18 9.33 2.52
CA ILE A 590 2.85 10.74 2.26
C ILE A 590 3.53 11.63 3.31
N GLU A 591 4.25 12.64 2.86
CA GLU A 591 4.89 13.64 3.70
C GLU A 591 3.93 14.79 4.06
N MET A 592 4.01 15.27 5.29
CA MET A 592 3.17 16.36 5.77
C MET A 592 3.91 17.71 5.74
N PRO A 593 3.32 18.77 5.16
CA PRO A 593 3.90 20.11 5.21
C PRO A 593 3.58 20.77 6.56
N GLU A 594 4.57 21.42 7.17
CA GLU A 594 4.38 22.18 8.41
C GLU A 594 3.61 23.50 8.21
N ARG A 595 3.62 24.02 6.97
CA ARG A 595 2.97 25.28 6.55
C ARG A 595 2.37 25.09 5.15
N MET A 596 1.28 25.78 4.88
CA MET A 596 0.63 25.83 3.56
C MET A 596 0.02 27.22 3.31
#